data_5f59ab6872d5aa428c0954af924613ec
#
_entry.id   5f59ab6872d5aa428c0954af924613ec
#
_cell.length_a   1.000
_cell.length_b   1.000
_cell.length_c   1.000
_cell.angle_alpha   90.00
_cell.angle_beta   90.00
_cell.angle_gamma   90.00
#
_symmetry.space_group_name_H-M   'P 1'
#
loop_
_entity.id
_entity.type
_entity.pdbx_description
1 polymer ?
#
loop_
_entity_poly.entity_id
_entity_poly.type
_entity_poly.pdbx_seq_one_letter_code
_entity_poly.pdbx_strand_id
1 'polypeptide(L)'
;MRLKNWAPALLFLGLFFFYPLVKILALGVDSPEFLAPESLKIAADSLGFTLWQALLSMLLTLLIGLPAAYLFARYDFRGKTLLRALTAVPFMLPTVVVAAGFNALLGARGWLNLTLMNLLNLETPPITVLYTLGAILLAHVFYNTTIVIRVVGNALSRLDPRLNEAARILGGNRWKAFWQVTFPLLRPSIFAAALLVFLFDFTSFGVILLLGGPSFATIEVEIYIQTLSMLNLPVAALLSIIQLLCTLAFSILYSRML
;
A
#
# COMPACT_ATOMS: atom_id res chain seq x y z
N MET A 1 -20.76 -30.15 -12.20
CA MET A 1 -20.08 -29.96 -10.87
C MET A 1 -21.17 -29.89 -9.81
N ARG A 2 -21.21 -30.83 -8.84
CA ARG A 2 -22.37 -30.97 -7.93
C ARG A 2 -22.34 -29.87 -6.87
N LEU A 3 -23.45 -29.12 -6.74
CA LEU A 3 -23.66 -28.06 -5.72
C LEU A 3 -23.29 -28.51 -4.30
N LYS A 4 -23.41 -29.81 -3.99
CA LYS A 4 -23.04 -30.42 -2.69
C LYS A 4 -21.60 -30.16 -2.24
N ASN A 5 -20.65 -29.97 -3.17
CA ASN A 5 -19.25 -29.76 -2.84
C ASN A 5 -18.95 -28.30 -2.40
N TRP A 6 -19.84 -27.36 -2.73
CA TRP A 6 -19.70 -25.94 -2.37
C TRP A 6 -20.45 -25.57 -1.09
N ALA A 7 -21.38 -26.46 -0.64
CA ALA A 7 -22.22 -26.19 0.51
C ALA A 7 -21.44 -25.83 1.80
N PRO A 8 -20.35 -26.52 2.18
CA PRO A 8 -19.59 -26.14 3.38
C PRO A 8 -18.93 -24.78 3.26
N ALA A 9 -18.36 -24.46 2.08
CA ALA A 9 -17.73 -23.15 1.83
C ALA A 9 -18.75 -22.01 1.82
N LEU A 10 -19.91 -22.22 1.18
CA LEU A 10 -21.00 -21.25 1.17
C LEU A 10 -21.62 -21.05 2.56
N LEU A 11 -21.77 -22.11 3.35
CA LEU A 11 -22.23 -22.02 4.72
C LEU A 11 -21.25 -21.24 5.61
N PHE A 12 -19.96 -21.52 5.46
CA PHE A 12 -18.91 -20.81 6.19
C PHE A 12 -18.93 -19.32 5.84
N LEU A 13 -18.93 -18.96 4.54
CA LEU A 13 -19.01 -17.57 4.09
C LEU A 13 -20.31 -16.90 4.54
N GLY A 14 -21.45 -17.62 4.45
CA GLY A 14 -22.74 -17.11 4.90
C GLY A 14 -22.75 -16.75 6.37
N LEU A 15 -22.23 -17.63 7.22
CA LEU A 15 -22.26 -17.49 8.67
C LEU A 15 -21.20 -16.49 9.19
N PHE A 16 -19.98 -16.58 8.68
CA PHE A 16 -18.84 -15.83 9.25
C PHE A 16 -18.52 -14.54 8.50
N PHE A 17 -19.01 -14.35 7.29
CA PHE A 17 -18.78 -13.14 6.50
C PHE A 17 -20.09 -12.38 6.24
N PHE A 18 -21.05 -12.99 5.56
CA PHE A 18 -22.27 -12.29 5.16
C PHE A 18 -23.19 -11.96 6.34
N TYR A 19 -23.35 -12.83 7.32
CA TYR A 19 -24.22 -12.58 8.46
C TYR A 19 -23.72 -11.40 9.33
N PRO A 20 -22.44 -11.32 9.77
CA PRO A 20 -21.93 -10.15 10.48
C PRO A 20 -21.99 -8.87 9.64
N LEU A 21 -21.68 -8.96 8.34
CA LEU A 21 -21.76 -7.81 7.43
C LEU A 21 -23.18 -7.25 7.38
N VAL A 22 -24.20 -8.11 7.14
CA VAL A 22 -25.60 -7.69 7.11
C VAL A 22 -26.04 -7.08 8.45
N LYS A 23 -25.58 -7.63 9.58
CA LYS A 23 -25.89 -7.07 10.91
C LYS A 23 -25.29 -5.67 11.10
N ILE A 24 -24.04 -5.44 10.69
CA ILE A 24 -23.39 -4.13 10.75
C ILE A 24 -24.14 -3.13 9.86
N LEU A 25 -24.49 -3.53 8.64
CA LEU A 25 -25.25 -2.69 7.72
C LEU A 25 -26.65 -2.34 8.26
N ALA A 26 -27.38 -3.31 8.83
CA ALA A 26 -28.69 -3.09 9.40
C ALA A 26 -28.65 -2.13 10.59
N LEU A 27 -27.62 -2.21 11.46
CA LEU A 27 -27.46 -1.28 12.59
C LEU A 27 -27.21 0.18 12.13
N GLY A 28 -26.59 0.36 10.97
CA GLY A 28 -26.27 1.69 10.44
C GLY A 28 -27.47 2.32 9.70
N VAL A 29 -28.05 1.57 8.76
CA VAL A 29 -29.02 2.10 7.79
C VAL A 29 -30.32 2.63 8.44
N ASP A 30 -30.74 2.05 9.54
CA ASP A 30 -31.98 2.46 10.23
C ASP A 30 -31.78 3.73 11.11
N SER A 31 -30.55 4.24 11.22
CA SER A 31 -30.25 5.43 12.01
C SER A 31 -30.32 6.72 11.19
N PRO A 32 -30.95 7.80 11.68
CA PRO A 32 -30.93 9.11 11.03
C PRO A 32 -29.51 9.67 10.83
N GLU A 33 -28.55 9.25 11.66
CA GLU A 33 -27.16 9.68 11.60
C GLU A 33 -26.40 9.07 10.42
N PHE A 34 -26.88 7.96 9.85
CA PHE A 34 -26.20 7.24 8.77
C PHE A 34 -25.92 8.12 7.53
N LEU A 35 -26.90 8.89 7.08
CA LEU A 35 -26.79 9.83 5.95
C LEU A 35 -26.81 11.29 6.38
N ALA A 36 -26.57 11.59 7.65
CA ALA A 36 -26.47 12.96 8.11
C ALA A 36 -25.36 13.74 7.37
N PRO A 37 -25.51 15.05 7.14
CA PRO A 37 -24.50 15.85 6.45
C PRO A 37 -23.10 15.75 7.10
N GLU A 38 -23.02 15.63 8.41
CA GLU A 38 -21.77 15.45 9.16
C GLU A 38 -21.11 14.10 8.85
N SER A 39 -21.90 13.02 8.81
CA SER A 39 -21.44 11.67 8.49
C SER A 39 -20.90 11.59 7.05
N LEU A 40 -21.61 12.22 6.12
CA LEU A 40 -21.18 12.31 4.72
C LEU A 40 -19.89 13.13 4.57
N LYS A 41 -19.75 14.19 5.37
CA LYS A 41 -18.53 15.00 5.40
C LYS A 41 -17.34 14.17 5.92
N ILE A 42 -17.50 13.47 7.05
CA ILE A 42 -16.46 12.58 7.59
C ILE A 42 -16.05 11.54 6.54
N ALA A 43 -17.03 10.93 5.87
CA ALA A 43 -16.77 9.94 4.83
C ALA A 43 -16.03 10.53 3.63
N ALA A 44 -16.41 11.72 3.17
CA ALA A 44 -15.76 12.40 2.05
C ALA A 44 -14.31 12.81 2.38
N ASP A 45 -14.08 13.37 3.56
CA ASP A 45 -12.76 13.80 4.02
C ASP A 45 -11.82 12.60 4.18
N SER A 46 -12.29 11.52 4.84
CA SER A 46 -11.51 10.30 5.03
C SER A 46 -11.23 9.58 3.71
N LEU A 47 -12.21 9.50 2.79
CA LEU A 47 -12.03 8.91 1.46
C LEU A 47 -11.04 9.74 0.64
N GLY A 48 -11.19 11.06 0.64
CA GLY A 48 -10.29 11.97 -0.07
C GLY A 48 -8.83 11.81 0.38
N PHE A 49 -8.61 11.78 1.70
CA PHE A 49 -7.28 11.54 2.26
C PHE A 49 -6.76 10.14 1.93
N THR A 50 -7.61 9.09 2.03
CA THR A 50 -7.23 7.71 1.71
C THR A 50 -6.76 7.58 0.26
N LEU A 51 -7.51 8.14 -0.70
CA LEU A 51 -7.16 8.12 -2.12
C LEU A 51 -5.86 8.89 -2.38
N TRP A 52 -5.74 10.09 -1.80
CA TRP A 52 -4.58 10.94 -1.98
C TRP A 52 -3.29 10.31 -1.47
N GLN A 53 -3.29 9.82 -0.22
CA GLN A 53 -2.11 9.21 0.37
C GLN A 53 -1.74 7.89 -0.34
N ALA A 54 -2.73 7.05 -0.72
CA ALA A 54 -2.48 5.81 -1.44
C ALA A 54 -1.87 6.07 -2.84
N LEU A 55 -2.38 7.09 -3.55
CA LEU A 55 -1.84 7.48 -4.85
C LEU A 55 -0.39 7.98 -4.72
N LEU A 56 -0.13 8.85 -3.74
CA LEU A 56 1.20 9.39 -3.51
C LEU A 56 2.20 8.32 -3.07
N SER A 57 1.79 7.42 -2.16
CA SER A 57 2.57 6.25 -1.73
C SER A 57 2.91 5.34 -2.91
N MET A 58 1.91 5.02 -3.75
CA MET A 58 2.10 4.22 -4.96
C MET A 58 3.12 4.85 -5.91
N LEU A 59 3.02 6.15 -6.19
CA LEU A 59 3.95 6.86 -7.08
C LEU A 59 5.37 6.85 -6.53
N LEU A 60 5.56 7.10 -5.23
CA LEU A 60 6.87 7.06 -4.58
C LEU A 60 7.44 5.63 -4.56
N THR A 61 6.59 4.64 -4.31
CA THR A 61 6.99 3.22 -4.35
C THR A 61 7.43 2.79 -5.75
N LEU A 62 6.73 3.24 -6.80
CA LEU A 62 7.15 2.99 -8.18
C LEU A 62 8.46 3.71 -8.52
N LEU A 63 8.61 4.97 -8.07
CA LEU A 63 9.82 5.76 -8.31
C LEU A 63 11.07 5.06 -7.77
N ILE A 64 10.99 4.45 -6.60
CA ILE A 64 12.10 3.72 -5.96
C ILE A 64 12.16 2.27 -6.45
N GLY A 65 11.02 1.63 -6.60
CA GLY A 65 10.91 0.21 -6.92
C GLY A 65 11.28 -0.14 -8.36
N LEU A 66 10.97 0.72 -9.34
CA LEU A 66 11.29 0.45 -10.76
C LEU A 66 12.79 0.42 -11.04
N PRO A 67 13.61 1.39 -10.57
CA PRO A 67 15.07 1.29 -10.67
C PRO A 67 15.63 0.05 -9.98
N ALA A 68 15.12 -0.27 -8.77
CA ALA A 68 15.52 -1.48 -8.05
C ALA A 68 15.14 -2.75 -8.82
N ALA A 69 13.93 -2.83 -9.37
CA ALA A 69 13.47 -3.94 -10.21
C ALA A 69 14.38 -4.13 -11.44
N TYR A 70 14.76 -3.02 -12.08
CA TYR A 70 15.70 -3.04 -13.21
C TYR A 70 17.08 -3.57 -12.82
N LEU A 71 17.63 -3.09 -11.70
CA LEU A 71 18.90 -3.55 -11.17
C LEU A 71 18.90 -5.08 -10.93
N PHE A 72 17.89 -5.57 -10.20
CA PHE A 72 17.77 -6.99 -9.89
C PHE A 72 17.48 -7.88 -11.11
N ALA A 73 16.86 -7.34 -12.16
CA ALA A 73 16.54 -8.11 -13.34
C ALA A 73 17.71 -8.20 -14.34
N ARG A 74 18.53 -7.14 -14.45
CA ARG A 74 19.52 -7.00 -15.52
C ARG A 74 20.96 -7.20 -15.09
N TYR A 75 21.27 -7.05 -13.80
CA TYR A 75 22.63 -7.15 -13.31
C TYR A 75 22.82 -8.33 -12.38
N ASP A 76 23.96 -9.00 -12.51
CA ASP A 76 24.43 -9.98 -11.55
C ASP A 76 25.60 -9.38 -10.75
N PHE A 77 25.47 -9.41 -9.43
CA PHE A 77 26.44 -8.87 -8.50
C PHE A 77 26.53 -9.73 -7.24
N ARG A 78 27.66 -9.63 -6.54
CA ARG A 78 27.87 -10.36 -5.27
C ARG A 78 26.84 -9.89 -4.24
N GLY A 79 26.17 -10.84 -3.57
CA GLY A 79 25.15 -10.54 -2.56
C GLY A 79 23.74 -10.28 -3.11
N LYS A 80 23.51 -10.38 -4.44
CA LYS A 80 22.20 -10.19 -5.07
C LYS A 80 21.09 -11.01 -4.41
N THR A 81 21.34 -12.29 -4.14
CA THR A 81 20.37 -13.20 -3.51
C THR A 81 20.04 -12.75 -2.08
N LEU A 82 21.06 -12.38 -1.30
CA LEU A 82 20.87 -11.86 0.06
C LEU A 82 20.09 -10.54 0.04
N LEU A 83 20.47 -9.61 -0.82
CA LEU A 83 19.79 -8.32 -0.92
C LEU A 83 18.32 -8.49 -1.36
N ARG A 84 18.06 -9.41 -2.33
CA ARG A 84 16.69 -9.75 -2.74
C ARG A 84 15.89 -10.38 -1.60
N ALA A 85 16.49 -11.22 -0.76
CA ALA A 85 15.85 -11.78 0.42
C ALA A 85 15.55 -10.67 1.45
N LEU A 86 16.49 -9.77 1.69
CA LEU A 86 16.32 -8.64 2.61
C LEU A 86 15.22 -7.67 2.17
N THR A 87 15.04 -7.43 0.86
CA THR A 87 13.93 -6.60 0.38
C THR A 87 12.55 -7.22 0.67
N ALA A 88 12.46 -8.54 0.91
CA ALA A 88 11.20 -9.20 1.23
C ALA A 88 10.84 -9.11 2.72
N VAL A 89 11.82 -8.87 3.59
CA VAL A 89 11.63 -8.85 5.06
C VAL A 89 10.58 -7.82 5.49
N PRO A 90 10.61 -6.56 5.00
CA PRO A 90 9.62 -5.56 5.38
C PRO A 90 8.18 -6.03 5.19
N PHE A 91 7.89 -6.64 4.07
CA PHE A 91 6.56 -7.13 3.73
C PHE A 91 6.05 -8.25 4.67
N MET A 92 6.96 -8.96 5.35
CA MET A 92 6.62 -10.05 6.27
C MET A 92 6.52 -9.58 7.73
N LEU A 93 7.02 -8.39 8.05
CA LEU A 93 7.02 -7.88 9.42
C LEU A 93 5.62 -7.34 9.82
N PRO A 94 5.17 -7.64 11.06
CA PRO A 94 3.99 -6.99 11.60
C PRO A 94 4.15 -5.45 11.64
N THR A 95 3.09 -4.72 11.32
CA THR A 95 3.12 -3.25 11.28
C THR A 95 3.56 -2.60 12.59
N VAL A 96 3.18 -3.20 13.73
CA VAL A 96 3.60 -2.74 15.07
C VAL A 96 5.11 -2.83 15.24
N VAL A 97 5.74 -3.90 14.76
CA VAL A 97 7.20 -4.08 14.83
C VAL A 97 7.92 -3.04 13.98
N VAL A 98 7.42 -2.79 12.78
CA VAL A 98 7.98 -1.76 11.90
C VAL A 98 7.78 -0.36 12.49
N ALA A 99 6.61 -0.05 13.03
CA ALA A 99 6.36 1.23 13.68
C ALA A 99 7.29 1.44 14.90
N ALA A 100 7.50 0.40 15.72
CA ALA A 100 8.47 0.43 16.80
C ALA A 100 9.90 0.65 16.28
N GLY A 101 10.29 -0.02 15.19
CA GLY A 101 11.58 0.19 14.53
C GLY A 101 11.76 1.61 14.01
N PHE A 102 10.75 2.18 13.35
CA PHE A 102 10.77 3.58 12.91
C PHE A 102 10.88 4.54 14.11
N ASN A 103 10.16 4.26 15.20
CA ASN A 103 10.26 5.08 16.40
C ASN A 103 11.65 4.97 17.06
N ALA A 104 12.21 3.78 17.16
CA ALA A 104 13.55 3.57 17.69
C ALA A 104 14.64 4.23 16.83
N LEU A 105 14.41 4.35 15.52
CA LEU A 105 15.38 4.95 14.59
C LEU A 105 15.19 6.46 14.44
N LEU A 106 13.96 6.92 14.18
CA LEU A 106 13.61 8.29 13.78
C LEU A 106 12.85 9.08 14.85
N GLY A 107 12.50 8.46 15.97
CA GLY A 107 11.82 9.13 17.08
C GLY A 107 12.65 10.26 17.67
N ALA A 108 12.04 11.14 18.46
CA ALA A 108 12.74 12.27 19.09
C ALA A 108 13.97 11.83 19.93
N ARG A 109 13.88 10.67 20.55
CA ARG A 109 15.01 10.00 21.24
C ARG A 109 15.51 8.77 20.49
N GLY A 110 15.26 8.71 19.19
CA GLY A 110 15.72 7.63 18.34
C GLY A 110 17.23 7.71 18.07
N TRP A 111 17.77 6.58 17.66
CA TRP A 111 19.21 6.45 17.44
C TRP A 111 19.79 7.50 16.49
N LEU A 112 19.14 7.81 15.38
CA LEU A 112 19.60 8.83 14.43
C LEU A 112 19.59 10.24 15.04
N ASN A 113 18.51 10.61 15.74
CA ASN A 113 18.41 11.92 16.38
C ASN A 113 19.47 12.08 17.47
N LEU A 114 19.65 11.09 18.35
CA LEU A 114 20.68 11.14 19.39
C LEU A 114 22.09 11.24 18.79
N THR A 115 22.37 10.50 17.73
CA THR A 115 23.68 10.54 17.05
C THR A 115 23.91 11.93 16.43
N LEU A 116 22.93 12.49 15.73
CA LEU A 116 23.05 13.82 15.12
C LEU A 116 23.15 14.94 16.16
N MET A 117 22.38 14.86 17.24
CA MET A 117 22.45 15.81 18.35
C MET A 117 23.84 15.84 18.98
N ASN A 118 24.42 14.65 19.22
CA ASN A 118 25.78 14.54 19.78
C ASN A 118 26.86 15.01 18.80
N LEU A 119 26.74 14.69 17.51
CA LEU A 119 27.74 15.08 16.50
C LEU A 119 27.73 16.57 16.18
N LEU A 120 26.53 17.17 16.17
CA LEU A 120 26.32 18.55 15.75
C LEU A 120 26.08 19.51 16.93
N ASN A 121 26.17 19.01 18.18
CA ASN A 121 25.89 19.74 19.41
C ASN A 121 24.52 20.46 19.38
N LEU A 122 23.47 19.73 18.93
CA LEU A 122 22.11 20.27 18.86
C LEU A 122 21.35 19.98 20.16
N GLU A 123 20.56 20.95 20.62
CA GLU A 123 19.69 20.80 21.81
C GLU A 123 18.35 20.12 21.47
N THR A 124 17.94 20.16 20.22
CA THR A 124 16.65 19.61 19.75
C THR A 124 16.84 18.57 18.66
N PRO A 125 15.95 17.56 18.59
CA PRO A 125 16.05 16.52 17.56
C PRO A 125 15.86 17.11 16.16
N PRO A 126 16.81 16.97 15.23
CA PRO A 126 16.72 17.52 13.89
C PRO A 126 15.75 16.77 12.98
N ILE A 127 15.46 15.49 13.28
CA ILE A 127 14.53 14.68 12.49
C ILE A 127 13.18 14.61 13.20
N THR A 128 12.16 15.26 12.63
CA THR A 128 10.79 15.30 13.16
C THR A 128 9.79 14.72 12.16
N VAL A 129 10.10 13.54 11.63
CA VAL A 129 9.32 12.89 10.57
C VAL A 129 8.14 12.09 11.11
N LEU A 130 8.25 11.53 12.34
CA LEU A 130 7.15 10.76 12.92
C LEU A 130 5.89 11.60 13.16
N TYR A 131 4.75 10.95 13.07
CA TYR A 131 3.43 11.57 13.16
C TYR A 131 3.16 12.62 12.07
N THR A 132 3.79 12.43 10.90
CA THR A 132 3.57 13.24 9.70
C THR A 132 3.19 12.35 8.51
N LEU A 133 2.68 12.98 7.45
CA LEU A 133 2.47 12.29 6.17
C LEU A 133 3.77 11.63 5.66
N GLY A 134 4.92 12.27 5.91
CA GLY A 134 6.23 11.73 5.55
C GLY A 134 6.52 10.37 6.17
N ALA A 135 6.15 10.15 7.44
CA ALA A 135 6.31 8.84 8.09
C ALA A 135 5.43 7.76 7.45
N ILE A 136 4.17 8.10 7.12
CA ILE A 136 3.25 7.20 6.43
C ILE A 136 3.84 6.79 5.08
N LEU A 137 4.24 7.76 4.26
CA LEU A 137 4.78 7.53 2.93
C LEU A 137 6.08 6.71 2.97
N LEU A 138 6.97 7.02 3.93
CA LEU A 138 8.22 6.29 4.12
C LEU A 138 7.97 4.81 4.47
N ALA A 139 7.03 4.56 5.38
CA ALA A 139 6.66 3.21 5.76
C ALA A 139 5.99 2.44 4.61
N HIS A 140 5.09 3.07 3.86
CA HIS A 140 4.46 2.45 2.69
C HIS A 140 5.47 2.09 1.61
N VAL A 141 6.40 2.99 1.28
CA VAL A 141 7.50 2.71 0.34
C VAL A 141 8.36 1.56 0.84
N PHE A 142 8.71 1.55 2.14
CA PHE A 142 9.49 0.49 2.75
C PHE A 142 8.80 -0.89 2.62
N TYR A 143 7.48 -0.96 2.87
CA TYR A 143 6.73 -2.20 2.72
C TYR A 143 6.59 -2.63 1.26
N ASN A 144 6.17 -1.72 0.39
CA ASN A 144 5.61 -2.06 -0.91
C ASN A 144 6.64 -2.08 -2.06
N THR A 145 7.87 -1.56 -1.85
CA THR A 145 8.95 -1.64 -2.86
C THR A 145 9.23 -3.08 -3.30
N THR A 146 9.09 -4.05 -2.38
CA THR A 146 9.22 -5.49 -2.68
C THR A 146 8.26 -5.96 -3.78
N ILE A 147 7.03 -5.46 -3.79
CA ILE A 147 6.01 -5.83 -4.77
C ILE A 147 6.48 -5.42 -6.17
N VAL A 148 6.94 -4.18 -6.31
CA VAL A 148 7.44 -3.65 -7.58
C VAL A 148 8.65 -4.45 -8.06
N ILE A 149 9.62 -4.71 -7.16
CA ILE A 149 10.82 -5.49 -7.49
C ILE A 149 10.44 -6.89 -7.99
N ARG A 150 9.48 -7.55 -7.34
CA ARG A 150 9.07 -8.91 -7.71
C ARG A 150 8.24 -8.94 -8.99
N VAL A 151 7.19 -8.13 -9.08
CA VAL A 151 6.26 -8.16 -10.23
C VAL A 151 6.96 -7.67 -11.49
N VAL A 152 7.50 -6.45 -11.44
CA VAL A 152 8.15 -5.85 -12.62
C VAL A 152 9.51 -6.49 -12.92
N GLY A 153 10.29 -6.80 -11.89
CA GLY A 153 11.59 -7.46 -12.04
C GLY A 153 11.46 -8.86 -12.67
N ASN A 154 10.46 -9.66 -12.25
CA ASN A 154 10.20 -10.96 -12.88
C ASN A 154 9.73 -10.81 -14.33
N ALA A 155 8.87 -9.85 -14.62
CA ALA A 155 8.45 -9.58 -16.00
C ALA A 155 9.65 -9.18 -16.87
N LEU A 156 10.49 -8.26 -16.38
CA LEU A 156 11.68 -7.81 -17.10
C LEU A 156 12.72 -8.92 -17.32
N SER A 157 12.89 -9.84 -16.36
CA SER A 157 13.82 -10.97 -16.49
C SER A 157 13.36 -12.02 -17.50
N ARG A 158 12.05 -12.06 -17.82
CA ARG A 158 11.47 -12.96 -18.83
C ARG A 158 11.48 -12.39 -20.24
N LEU A 159 11.74 -11.10 -20.41
CA LEU A 159 11.83 -10.49 -21.73
C LEU A 159 13.08 -11.00 -22.47
N ASP A 160 12.87 -11.47 -23.70
CA ASP A 160 13.98 -11.92 -24.56
C ASP A 160 14.94 -10.75 -24.87
N PRO A 161 16.23 -10.86 -24.49
CA PRO A 161 17.23 -9.83 -24.79
C PRO A 161 17.35 -9.49 -26.27
N ARG A 162 17.08 -10.46 -27.16
CA ARG A 162 17.14 -10.30 -28.61
C ARG A 162 16.23 -9.21 -29.13
N LEU A 163 15.10 -8.93 -28.46
CA LEU A 163 14.21 -7.83 -28.86
C LEU A 163 14.91 -6.47 -28.79
N ASN A 164 15.72 -6.26 -27.75
CA ASN A 164 16.50 -5.03 -27.61
C ASN A 164 17.69 -4.97 -28.56
N GLU A 165 18.32 -6.13 -28.87
CA GLU A 165 19.39 -6.24 -29.85
C GLU A 165 18.88 -5.94 -31.25
N ALA A 166 17.74 -6.51 -31.66
CA ALA A 166 17.10 -6.22 -32.93
C ALA A 166 16.77 -4.73 -33.11
N ALA A 167 16.21 -4.08 -32.08
CA ALA A 167 15.93 -2.65 -32.10
C ALA A 167 17.22 -1.81 -32.29
N ARG A 168 18.34 -2.27 -31.74
CA ARG A 168 19.64 -1.60 -31.88
C ARG A 168 20.26 -1.81 -33.29
N ILE A 169 20.10 -3.00 -33.85
CA ILE A 169 20.54 -3.29 -35.25
C ILE A 169 19.79 -2.39 -36.24
N LEU A 170 18.51 -2.09 -35.98
CA LEU A 170 17.69 -1.17 -36.77
C LEU A 170 18.02 0.32 -36.52
N GLY A 171 19.16 0.66 -35.88
CA GLY A 171 19.63 2.02 -35.66
C GLY A 171 19.12 2.69 -34.39
N GLY A 172 18.46 1.94 -33.50
CA GLY A 172 18.05 2.45 -32.20
C GLY A 172 19.23 2.50 -31.20
N ASN A 173 19.38 3.59 -30.45
CA ASN A 173 20.26 3.61 -29.30
C ASN A 173 19.61 2.87 -28.09
N ARG A 174 20.37 2.67 -26.98
CA ARG A 174 19.86 1.98 -25.77
C ARG A 174 18.60 2.61 -25.19
N TRP A 175 18.52 3.94 -25.21
CA TRP A 175 17.38 4.70 -24.69
C TRP A 175 16.14 4.52 -25.58
N LYS A 176 16.32 4.55 -26.91
CA LYS A 176 15.27 4.33 -27.89
C LYS A 176 14.72 2.90 -27.81
N ALA A 177 15.61 1.90 -27.70
CA ALA A 177 15.22 0.49 -27.52
C ALA A 177 14.46 0.29 -26.19
N PHE A 178 14.86 0.95 -25.11
CA PHE A 178 14.12 0.90 -23.85
C PHE A 178 12.70 1.45 -23.99
N TRP A 179 12.54 2.67 -24.50
CA TRP A 179 11.22 3.32 -24.57
C TRP A 179 10.29 2.74 -25.64
N GLN A 180 10.84 2.21 -26.74
CA GLN A 180 10.04 1.70 -27.86
C GLN A 180 9.77 0.20 -27.77
N VAL A 181 10.59 -0.56 -27.04
CA VAL A 181 10.46 -2.02 -26.93
C VAL A 181 10.25 -2.46 -25.48
N THR A 182 11.21 -2.20 -24.59
CA THR A 182 11.16 -2.74 -23.21
C THR A 182 10.00 -2.15 -22.42
N PHE A 183 9.86 -0.84 -22.40
CA PHE A 183 8.84 -0.16 -21.60
C PHE A 183 7.41 -0.51 -22.03
N PRO A 184 7.03 -0.51 -23.31
CA PRO A 184 5.70 -0.96 -23.75
C PRO A 184 5.37 -2.39 -23.33
N LEU A 185 6.33 -3.31 -23.42
CA LEU A 185 6.16 -4.71 -23.01
C LEU A 185 6.01 -4.85 -21.48
N LEU A 186 6.59 -3.94 -20.70
CA LEU A 186 6.48 -3.92 -19.26
C LEU A 186 5.24 -3.18 -18.73
N ARG A 187 4.58 -2.36 -19.55
CA ARG A 187 3.40 -1.57 -19.13
C ARG A 187 2.38 -2.39 -18.34
N PRO A 188 1.92 -3.57 -18.81
CA PRO A 188 0.93 -4.35 -18.05
C PRO A 188 1.42 -4.72 -16.65
N SER A 189 2.70 -5.15 -16.54
CA SER A 189 3.28 -5.53 -15.25
C SER A 189 3.52 -4.33 -14.34
N ILE A 190 3.84 -3.16 -14.89
CA ILE A 190 3.97 -1.91 -14.11
C ILE A 190 2.61 -1.48 -13.58
N PHE A 191 1.56 -1.51 -14.43
CA PHE A 191 0.20 -1.17 -13.99
C PHE A 191 -0.34 -2.17 -12.97
N ALA A 192 -0.08 -3.47 -13.14
CA ALA A 192 -0.45 -4.48 -12.16
C ALA A 192 0.24 -4.26 -10.80
N ALA A 193 1.55 -3.97 -10.82
CA ALA A 193 2.29 -3.63 -9.60
C ALA A 193 1.78 -2.34 -8.95
N ALA A 194 1.52 -1.31 -9.75
CA ALA A 194 0.99 -0.03 -9.29
C ALA A 194 -0.36 -0.20 -8.60
N LEU A 195 -1.30 -0.90 -9.25
CA LEU A 195 -2.63 -1.11 -8.68
C LEU A 195 -2.59 -1.99 -7.42
N LEU A 196 -1.70 -2.98 -7.37
CA LEU A 196 -1.52 -3.80 -6.19
C LEU A 196 -0.94 -2.99 -5.02
N VAL A 197 0.07 -2.16 -5.26
CA VAL A 197 0.62 -1.24 -4.26
C VAL A 197 -0.45 -0.26 -3.79
N PHE A 198 -1.19 0.35 -4.72
CA PHE A 198 -2.30 1.25 -4.39
C PHE A 198 -3.35 0.57 -3.50
N LEU A 199 -3.74 -0.68 -3.79
CA LEU A 199 -4.68 -1.43 -2.96
C LEU A 199 -4.16 -1.64 -1.54
N PHE A 200 -2.89 -2.01 -1.36
CA PHE A 200 -2.30 -2.17 -0.04
C PHE A 200 -2.22 -0.85 0.73
N ASP A 201 -1.89 0.25 0.04
CA ASP A 201 -1.83 1.58 0.67
C ASP A 201 -3.23 2.14 0.96
N PHE A 202 -4.22 1.82 0.11
CA PHE A 202 -5.62 2.19 0.28
C PHE A 202 -6.26 1.51 1.49
N THR A 203 -5.89 0.24 1.76
CA THR A 203 -6.36 -0.56 2.90
C THR A 203 -5.36 -0.57 4.06
N SER A 204 -4.53 0.47 4.19
CA SER A 204 -3.51 0.55 5.24
C SER A 204 -4.09 1.10 6.53
N PHE A 205 -4.22 0.24 7.53
CA PHE A 205 -4.66 0.60 8.88
C PHE A 205 -3.49 0.88 9.83
N GLY A 206 -2.67 -0.16 10.07
CA GLY A 206 -1.68 -0.13 11.15
C GLY A 206 -0.56 0.89 10.98
N VAL A 207 -0.12 1.15 9.74
CA VAL A 207 0.90 2.16 9.44
C VAL A 207 0.37 3.55 9.80
N ILE A 208 -0.85 3.86 9.37
CA ILE A 208 -1.43 5.19 9.57
C ILE A 208 -1.78 5.42 11.03
N LEU A 209 -2.39 4.44 11.69
CA LEU A 209 -2.71 4.53 13.11
C LEU A 209 -1.47 4.76 13.99
N LEU A 210 -0.35 4.06 13.68
CA LEU A 210 0.83 4.08 14.54
C LEU A 210 1.85 5.16 14.19
N LEU A 211 1.95 5.53 12.91
CA LEU A 211 2.97 6.49 12.42
C LEU A 211 2.39 7.82 11.94
N GLY A 212 1.09 7.88 11.62
CA GLY A 212 0.43 9.10 11.15
C GLY A 212 0.02 10.04 12.28
N GLY A 213 -0.26 9.50 13.47
CA GLY A 213 -0.76 10.31 14.58
C GLY A 213 -2.20 10.80 14.38
N PRO A 214 -2.70 11.68 15.27
CA PRO A 214 -4.12 12.05 15.32
C PRO A 214 -4.60 12.92 14.14
N SER A 215 -3.67 13.49 13.37
CA SER A 215 -4.01 14.39 12.25
C SER A 215 -4.31 13.66 10.94
N PHE A 216 -4.07 12.36 10.87
CA PHE A 216 -4.20 11.57 9.66
C PHE A 216 -5.11 10.36 9.90
N ALA A 217 -6.30 10.40 9.32
CA ALA A 217 -7.25 9.31 9.38
C ALA A 217 -7.68 8.88 7.97
N THR A 218 -7.32 7.66 7.59
CA THR A 218 -7.92 6.98 6.43
C THR A 218 -9.29 6.42 6.79
N ILE A 219 -10.05 5.95 5.81
CA ILE A 219 -11.35 5.31 6.07
C ILE A 219 -11.21 4.20 7.12
N GLU A 220 -10.18 3.35 7.04
CA GLU A 220 -10.00 2.25 8.01
C GLU A 220 -9.69 2.76 9.42
N VAL A 221 -8.85 3.79 9.55
CA VAL A 221 -8.57 4.42 10.85
C VAL A 221 -9.81 5.13 11.38
N GLU A 222 -10.59 5.79 10.51
CA GLU A 222 -11.83 6.44 10.90
C GLU A 222 -12.89 5.42 11.33
N ILE A 223 -13.04 4.28 10.63
CA ILE A 223 -13.89 3.18 11.10
C ILE A 223 -13.52 2.74 12.52
N TYR A 224 -12.21 2.61 12.78
CA TYR A 224 -11.71 2.25 14.11
C TYR A 224 -12.08 3.30 15.15
N ILE A 225 -11.88 4.59 14.87
CA ILE A 225 -12.20 5.71 15.78
C ILE A 225 -13.69 5.76 16.05
N GLN A 226 -14.52 5.69 15.01
CA GLN A 226 -15.99 5.75 15.13
C GLN A 226 -16.55 4.54 15.88
N THR A 227 -15.97 3.35 15.70
CA THR A 227 -16.44 2.11 16.34
C THR A 227 -16.01 2.03 17.81
N LEU A 228 -14.74 2.27 18.11
CA LEU A 228 -14.16 1.97 19.43
C LEU A 228 -14.00 3.19 20.34
N SER A 229 -13.78 4.37 19.76
CA SER A 229 -13.56 5.59 20.54
C SER A 229 -14.83 6.42 20.68
N MET A 230 -15.59 6.59 19.59
CA MET A 230 -16.79 7.42 19.56
C MET A 230 -18.08 6.61 19.77
N LEU A 231 -18.03 5.28 19.60
CA LEU A 231 -19.19 4.37 19.65
C LEU A 231 -20.31 4.77 18.67
N ASN A 232 -19.95 5.44 17.59
CA ASN A 232 -20.86 5.90 16.54
C ASN A 232 -20.96 4.84 15.43
N LEU A 233 -21.73 3.79 15.69
CA LEU A 233 -21.90 2.66 14.78
C LEU A 233 -22.52 3.02 13.43
N PRO A 234 -23.49 3.98 13.33
CA PRO A 234 -24.02 4.40 12.03
C PRO A 234 -22.94 4.96 11.08
N VAL A 235 -22.07 5.84 11.55
CA VAL A 235 -20.98 6.40 10.75
C VAL A 235 -19.95 5.32 10.41
N ALA A 236 -19.59 4.47 11.36
CA ALA A 236 -18.70 3.34 11.10
C ALA A 236 -19.25 2.39 10.03
N ALA A 237 -20.57 2.13 10.02
CA ALA A 237 -21.23 1.33 8.99
C ALA A 237 -21.18 1.99 7.62
N LEU A 238 -21.44 3.31 7.52
CA LEU A 238 -21.33 4.09 6.28
C LEU A 238 -19.91 3.98 5.68
N LEU A 239 -18.90 4.23 6.50
CA LEU A 239 -17.49 4.14 6.11
C LEU A 239 -17.11 2.73 5.66
N SER A 240 -17.60 1.70 6.37
CA SER A 240 -17.35 0.29 6.01
C SER A 240 -17.96 -0.09 4.65
N ILE A 241 -19.15 0.43 4.33
CA ILE A 241 -19.77 0.24 3.01
C ILE A 241 -18.92 0.90 1.93
N ILE A 242 -18.51 2.15 2.12
CA ILE A 242 -17.69 2.88 1.16
C ILE A 242 -16.36 2.15 0.95
N GLN A 243 -15.69 1.73 2.03
CA GLN A 243 -14.45 0.96 1.96
C GLN A 243 -14.63 -0.34 1.17
N LEU A 244 -15.70 -1.10 1.46
CA LEU A 244 -16.00 -2.35 0.77
C LEU A 244 -16.21 -2.14 -0.73
N LEU A 245 -17.02 -1.14 -1.10
CA LEU A 245 -17.32 -0.84 -2.51
C LEU A 245 -16.07 -0.40 -3.27
N CYS A 246 -15.26 0.48 -2.69
CA CYS A 246 -14.00 0.93 -3.29
C CYS A 246 -13.02 -0.23 -3.46
N THR A 247 -12.82 -1.04 -2.42
CA THR A 247 -11.91 -2.19 -2.45
C THR A 247 -12.35 -3.24 -3.48
N LEU A 248 -13.66 -3.51 -3.59
CA LEU A 248 -14.19 -4.40 -4.63
C LEU A 248 -13.98 -3.83 -6.03
N ALA A 249 -14.23 -2.54 -6.23
CA ALA A 249 -14.03 -1.89 -7.53
C ALA A 249 -12.55 -1.97 -7.98
N PHE A 250 -11.61 -1.63 -7.10
CA PHE A 250 -10.18 -1.73 -7.39
C PHE A 250 -9.71 -3.18 -7.59
N SER A 251 -10.25 -4.14 -6.81
CA SER A 251 -9.93 -5.56 -6.95
C SER A 251 -10.43 -6.12 -8.29
N ILE A 252 -11.62 -5.73 -8.74
CA ILE A 252 -12.14 -6.10 -10.05
C ILE A 252 -11.29 -5.48 -11.16
N LEU A 253 -10.89 -4.21 -11.01
CA LEU A 253 -9.99 -3.57 -11.96
C LEU A 253 -8.65 -4.32 -12.06
N TYR A 254 -8.07 -4.67 -10.92
CA TYR A 254 -6.83 -5.46 -10.85
C TYR A 254 -6.97 -6.82 -11.55
N SER A 255 -8.08 -7.54 -11.29
CA SER A 255 -8.31 -8.86 -11.88
C SER A 255 -8.50 -8.85 -13.41
N ARG A 256 -8.92 -7.72 -13.97
CA ARG A 256 -9.05 -7.56 -15.44
C ARG A 256 -7.74 -7.22 -16.14
N MET A 257 -6.69 -6.91 -15.39
CA MET A 257 -5.38 -6.53 -15.92
C MET A 257 -4.37 -7.69 -15.90
N LEU A 258 -4.71 -8.76 -15.20
CA LEU A 258 -3.95 -10.02 -15.17
C LEU A 258 -4.41 -10.98 -16.25
#